data_c26b952a2009c0732118a6fcdb12ee03
#
_entry.id   c26b952a2009c0732118a6fcdb12ee03
#
_cell.length_a   1.000
_cell.length_b   1.000
_cell.length_c   1.000
_cell.angle_alpha   90.00
_cell.angle_beta   90.00
_cell.angle_gamma   90.00
#
_symmetry.space_group_name_H-M   'P 1'
#
loop_
_entity.id
_entity.type
_entity.pdbx_description
1 polymer ?
#
loop_
_entity_poly.entity_id
_entity_poly.type
_entity_poly.pdbx_seq_one_letter_code
_entity_poly.pdbx_strand_id
1 'polypeptide(L)'
;MGTKSLERQLCWLRNSPAAQRLAVIAYWENDHVKRRGVSPAEPGWLCGVASGILLASAPMAFVTQHQLQKFQEDGFLVLERFFTAEECDSMRNQIQRIVAEMEVPPHCRTEFSTKEEEQLQAQMQGSSDYFLTSGDKIRFFFEKGVLDERGNFLIPKEKSVSKIGHALHACDPVFKQITHSSKVQELGRKLGLEKPVVVQSMYIFKQPGIGGEVTPHQDATFLHTEPLGRVLGFWIALEDATQENGCLWFIPGSHTSGITRRMVRAPSGASTCVEFVGSEPGYDDSQFIPLPISKGGLILIHGEVVHKSDLNRSEFSRHVFTFHVMEAKDTSWSKENWLQPTPELPFPSLYT
;
A
#
# COMPACT_ATOMS: atom_id res chain seq x y z
N MET A 1 16.69 -1.79 52.52
CA MET A 1 17.31 -1.95 51.17
C MET A 1 16.36 -2.77 50.29
N GLY A 2 15.31 -2.25 49.74
CA GLY A 2 14.30 -3.06 49.00
C GLY A 2 13.43 -2.32 47.97
N THR A 3 13.30 -1.03 48.05
CA THR A 3 12.32 -0.29 47.20
C THR A 3 12.92 0.29 45.92
N LYS A 4 14.20 0.62 45.90
CA LYS A 4 14.88 1.17 44.71
C LYS A 4 15.18 0.14 43.62
N SER A 5 15.13 -1.15 43.93
CA SER A 5 15.33 -2.23 42.95
C SER A 5 14.08 -2.49 42.10
N LEU A 6 12.88 -2.38 42.69
CA LEU A 6 11.63 -2.61 41.99
C LEU A 6 11.30 -1.47 41.01
N GLU A 7 11.59 -0.23 41.36
CA GLU A 7 11.35 0.92 40.48
C GLU A 7 12.26 0.92 39.25
N ARG A 8 13.50 0.44 39.35
CA ARG A 8 14.39 0.28 38.19
C ARG A 8 13.96 -0.87 37.27
N GLN A 9 13.42 -1.96 37.81
CA GLN A 9 12.87 -3.06 37.01
C GLN A 9 11.58 -2.64 36.28
N LEU A 10 10.71 -1.85 36.90
CA LEU A 10 9.50 -1.33 36.28
C LEU A 10 9.79 -0.28 35.22
N CYS A 11 10.85 0.51 35.37
CA CYS A 11 11.28 1.47 34.34
C CYS A 11 11.89 0.78 33.12
N TRP A 12 12.60 -0.33 33.30
CA TRP A 12 13.16 -1.12 32.21
C TRP A 12 12.08 -1.86 31.42
N LEU A 13 11.03 -2.36 32.10
CA LEU A 13 9.88 -2.99 31.45
C LEU A 13 9.04 -2.01 30.62
N ARG A 14 8.97 -0.74 31.01
CA ARG A 14 8.22 0.29 30.23
C ARG A 14 8.91 0.71 28.93
N ASN A 15 10.22 0.56 28.84
CA ASN A 15 11.01 1.02 27.71
C ASN A 15 11.61 -0.11 26.85
N SER A 16 11.22 -1.37 27.10
CA SER A 16 11.70 -2.47 26.26
C SER A 16 10.83 -2.63 25.00
N PRO A 17 11.43 -2.95 23.84
CA PRO A 17 10.68 -3.23 22.61
C PRO A 17 9.63 -4.34 22.77
N ALA A 18 9.86 -5.30 23.69
CA ALA A 18 8.91 -6.36 24.01
C ALA A 18 7.67 -5.85 24.76
N ALA A 19 7.82 -4.87 25.65
CA ALA A 19 6.70 -4.27 26.37
C ALA A 19 5.85 -3.36 25.47
N GLN A 20 6.48 -2.68 24.52
CA GLN A 20 5.77 -1.92 23.49
C GLN A 20 5.00 -2.85 22.54
N ARG A 21 5.55 -4.03 22.20
CA ARG A 21 4.83 -5.07 21.44
C ARG A 21 3.61 -5.60 22.18
N LEU A 22 3.71 -5.85 23.47
CA LEU A 22 2.58 -6.29 24.30
C LEU A 22 1.52 -5.20 24.48
N ALA A 23 1.91 -3.93 24.53
CA ALA A 23 0.98 -2.81 24.62
C ALA A 23 0.17 -2.62 23.31
N VAL A 24 0.79 -2.86 22.16
CA VAL A 24 0.09 -2.83 20.86
C VAL A 24 -0.90 -4.00 20.75
N ILE A 25 -0.50 -5.22 21.15
CA ILE A 25 -1.38 -6.40 21.14
C ILE A 25 -2.53 -6.22 22.16
N ALA A 26 -2.24 -5.75 23.37
CA ALA A 26 -3.26 -5.50 24.40
C ALA A 26 -4.22 -4.36 24.02
N TYR A 27 -3.78 -3.38 23.24
CA TYR A 27 -4.63 -2.32 22.72
C TYR A 27 -5.66 -2.87 21.72
N TRP A 28 -5.23 -3.79 20.83
CA TRP A 28 -6.11 -4.46 19.87
C TRP A 28 -7.10 -5.41 20.55
N GLU A 29 -6.69 -6.17 21.56
CA GLU A 29 -7.57 -7.08 22.31
C GLU A 29 -8.60 -6.33 23.17
N ASN A 30 -8.25 -5.21 23.80
CA ASN A 30 -9.17 -4.44 24.65
C ASN A 30 -10.27 -3.71 23.85
N ASP A 31 -10.03 -3.30 22.62
CA ASP A 31 -11.07 -2.66 21.79
C ASP A 31 -12.06 -3.72 21.26
N HIS A 32 -11.62 -4.93 21.04
CA HIS A 32 -12.48 -6.06 20.67
C HIS A 32 -13.30 -6.63 21.83
N VAL A 33 -12.79 -6.62 23.07
CA VAL A 33 -13.48 -7.17 24.25
C VAL A 33 -14.56 -6.23 24.77
N LYS A 34 -14.40 -4.93 24.69
CA LYS A 34 -15.40 -3.95 25.14
C LYS A 34 -16.69 -3.91 24.30
N ARG A 35 -16.72 -4.55 23.14
CA ARG A 35 -17.90 -4.61 22.26
C ARG A 35 -18.76 -5.88 22.38
N ARG A 36 -18.41 -6.83 23.27
CA ARG A 36 -19.16 -8.07 23.49
C ARG A 36 -19.78 -8.17 24.88
N GLY A 37 -20.47 -7.16 25.33
CA GLY A 37 -21.21 -7.17 26.57
C GLY A 37 -22.71 -7.12 26.34
N VAL A 38 -23.34 -8.26 26.01
CA VAL A 38 -24.78 -8.47 26.19
C VAL A 38 -25.03 -9.89 26.67
N SER A 39 -25.61 -9.99 27.88
CA SER A 39 -26.09 -11.25 28.51
C SER A 39 -27.46 -11.63 27.97
N PRO A 40 -27.81 -12.90 27.91
CA PRO A 40 -29.09 -13.36 27.32
C PRO A 40 -30.25 -13.32 28.31
N ALA A 41 -31.40 -12.86 27.83
CA ALA A 41 -32.70 -13.11 28.47
C ALA A 41 -33.69 -13.65 27.45
N GLU A 42 -34.49 -14.60 27.91
CA GLU A 42 -35.36 -15.56 27.26
C GLU A 42 -36.63 -14.99 26.57
N PRO A 43 -37.40 -15.76 25.82
CA PRO A 43 -38.23 -15.29 24.70
C PRO A 43 -39.67 -15.02 25.06
N GLY A 44 -40.22 -13.94 24.48
CA GLY A 44 -41.66 -13.67 24.48
C GLY A 44 -42.16 -13.48 23.05
N TRP A 45 -43.07 -14.32 22.61
CA TRP A 45 -43.80 -14.26 21.34
C TRP A 45 -44.74 -13.05 21.29
N LEU A 46 -44.64 -12.22 20.27
CA LEU A 46 -45.78 -11.46 19.75
C LEU A 46 -45.54 -11.07 18.28
N CYS A 47 -46.53 -11.43 17.47
CA CYS A 47 -46.70 -11.19 16.06
C CYS A 47 -47.02 -9.69 15.83
N GLY A 48 -46.40 -9.02 14.83
CA GLY A 48 -46.81 -7.67 14.48
C GLY A 48 -45.97 -6.99 13.40
N VAL A 49 -46.46 -6.98 12.17
CA VAL A 49 -46.32 -5.96 11.11
C VAL A 49 -44.89 -5.59 10.64
N ALA A 50 -44.58 -6.03 9.43
CA ALA A 50 -43.42 -5.61 8.66
C ALA A 50 -43.49 -4.09 8.35
N SER A 51 -42.73 -3.28 9.08
CA SER A 51 -42.32 -1.96 8.65
C SER A 51 -40.90 -2.07 8.14
N GLY A 52 -40.70 -1.80 6.84
CA GLY A 52 -39.39 -1.74 6.21
C GLY A 52 -38.50 -0.70 6.91
N ILE A 53 -37.63 -1.19 7.78
CA ILE A 53 -36.54 -0.38 8.30
C ILE A 53 -35.53 -0.31 7.16
N LEU A 54 -35.48 0.83 6.46
CA LEU A 54 -34.28 1.25 5.72
C LEU A 54 -33.12 1.16 6.75
N LEU A 55 -32.27 0.18 6.58
CA LEU A 55 -30.96 0.15 7.24
C LEU A 55 -30.23 1.40 6.77
N ALA A 56 -30.34 2.47 7.56
CA ALA A 56 -29.49 3.64 7.41
C ALA A 56 -28.07 3.11 7.48
N SER A 57 -27.32 3.31 6.40
CA SER A 57 -25.89 3.04 6.38
C SER A 57 -25.28 3.69 7.62
N ALA A 58 -24.61 2.90 8.44
CA ALA A 58 -23.89 3.43 9.60
C ALA A 58 -23.02 4.61 9.11
N PRO A 59 -23.01 5.75 9.82
CA PRO A 59 -22.22 6.89 9.40
C PRO A 59 -20.78 6.42 9.26
N MET A 60 -20.14 6.74 8.11
CA MET A 60 -18.72 6.46 7.89
C MET A 60 -17.96 6.98 9.08
N ALA A 61 -17.14 6.13 9.70
CA ALA A 61 -16.32 6.53 10.83
C ALA A 61 -15.31 7.56 10.34
N PHE A 62 -15.61 8.83 10.54
CA PHE A 62 -14.70 9.93 10.22
C PHE A 62 -13.38 9.71 10.97
N VAL A 63 -12.26 9.96 10.29
CA VAL A 63 -10.95 9.97 10.92
C VAL A 63 -10.98 10.97 12.09
N THR A 64 -10.67 10.49 13.27
CA THR A 64 -10.66 11.28 14.50
C THR A 64 -9.38 12.10 14.61
N GLN A 65 -9.37 13.17 15.43
CA GLN A 65 -8.14 13.94 15.70
C GLN A 65 -7.03 13.06 16.29
N HIS A 66 -7.37 12.11 17.14
CA HIS A 66 -6.41 11.14 17.68
C HIS A 66 -5.76 10.28 16.60
N GLN A 67 -6.54 9.83 15.60
CA GLN A 67 -6.00 9.08 14.46
C GLN A 67 -5.09 9.94 13.59
N LEU A 68 -5.44 11.21 13.35
CA LEU A 68 -4.57 12.15 12.62
C LEU A 68 -3.27 12.42 13.38
N GLN A 69 -3.34 12.60 14.70
CA GLN A 69 -2.15 12.73 15.54
C GLN A 69 -1.27 11.45 15.45
N LYS A 70 -1.89 10.27 15.53
CA LYS A 70 -1.17 9.00 15.42
C LYS A 70 -0.50 8.85 14.06
N PHE A 71 -1.14 9.28 12.97
CA PHE A 71 -0.52 9.33 11.65
C PHE A 71 0.72 10.22 11.62
N GLN A 72 0.66 11.38 12.27
CA GLN A 72 1.82 12.30 12.38
C GLN A 72 2.96 11.72 13.22
N GLU A 73 2.66 10.93 14.25
CA GLU A 73 3.65 10.29 15.11
C GLU A 73 4.31 9.08 14.45
N ASP A 74 3.53 8.22 13.81
CA ASP A 74 3.98 6.92 13.30
C ASP A 74 4.35 6.94 11.82
N GLY A 75 3.77 7.85 11.03
CA GLY A 75 3.91 7.89 9.57
C GLY A 75 2.99 6.94 8.82
N PHE A 76 2.10 6.22 9.50
CA PHE A 76 1.04 5.41 8.89
C PHE A 76 -0.22 5.38 9.75
N LEU A 77 -1.36 5.05 9.12
CA LEU A 77 -2.65 4.98 9.81
C LEU A 77 -3.49 3.84 9.23
N VAL A 78 -4.07 3.02 10.11
CA VAL A 78 -5.02 1.95 9.75
C VAL A 78 -6.44 2.43 9.91
N LEU A 79 -7.24 2.28 8.87
CA LEU A 79 -8.67 2.55 8.84
C LEU A 79 -9.41 1.27 8.48
N GLU A 80 -9.85 0.53 9.50
CA GLU A 80 -10.59 -0.70 9.30
C GLU A 80 -11.94 -0.44 8.62
N ARG A 81 -12.35 -1.36 7.71
CA ARG A 81 -13.66 -1.32 7.03
C ARG A 81 -13.92 0.00 6.29
N PHE A 82 -12.87 0.61 5.73
CA PHE A 82 -13.01 1.86 4.98
C PHE A 82 -13.73 1.63 3.65
N PHE A 83 -13.52 0.48 3.01
CA PHE A 83 -14.23 0.03 1.83
C PHE A 83 -15.17 -1.14 2.17
N THR A 84 -16.30 -1.22 1.46
CA THR A 84 -17.23 -2.35 1.61
C THR A 84 -16.69 -3.60 0.90
N ALA A 85 -17.25 -4.75 1.22
CA ALA A 85 -16.92 -6.00 0.54
C ALA A 85 -17.23 -5.91 -0.96
N GLU A 86 -18.36 -5.29 -1.33
CA GLU A 86 -18.80 -5.10 -2.71
C GLU A 86 -17.84 -4.20 -3.50
N GLU A 87 -17.32 -3.12 -2.90
CA GLU A 87 -16.30 -2.28 -3.52
C GLU A 87 -15.00 -3.06 -3.77
N CYS A 88 -14.56 -3.86 -2.81
CA CYS A 88 -13.39 -4.73 -2.97
C CYS A 88 -13.61 -5.78 -4.06
N ASP A 89 -14.76 -6.44 -4.08
CA ASP A 89 -15.10 -7.47 -5.07
C ASP A 89 -15.26 -6.87 -6.47
N SER A 90 -15.77 -5.64 -6.59
CA SER A 90 -15.82 -4.91 -7.86
C SER A 90 -14.42 -4.72 -8.45
N MET A 91 -13.44 -4.28 -7.66
CA MET A 91 -12.05 -4.14 -8.09
C MET A 91 -11.41 -5.49 -8.46
N ARG A 92 -11.67 -6.54 -7.67
CA ARG A 92 -11.17 -7.90 -7.94
C ARG A 92 -11.75 -8.49 -9.22
N ASN A 93 -13.04 -8.33 -9.46
CA ASN A 93 -13.69 -8.78 -10.68
C ASN A 93 -13.17 -8.02 -11.91
N GLN A 94 -12.96 -6.71 -11.78
CA GLN A 94 -12.44 -5.90 -12.88
C GLN A 94 -11.00 -6.28 -13.23
N ILE A 95 -10.15 -6.48 -12.24
CA ILE A 95 -8.75 -6.87 -12.53
C ILE A 95 -8.65 -8.25 -13.18
N GLN A 96 -9.54 -9.18 -12.83
CA GLN A 96 -9.61 -10.48 -13.50
C GLN A 96 -9.93 -10.36 -14.99
N ARG A 97 -10.83 -9.44 -15.37
CA ARG A 97 -11.15 -9.13 -16.77
C ARG A 97 -9.92 -8.55 -17.50
N ILE A 98 -9.26 -7.56 -16.86
CA ILE A 98 -8.03 -6.96 -17.41
C ILE A 98 -6.94 -8.03 -17.64
N VAL A 99 -6.78 -8.97 -16.71
CA VAL A 99 -5.80 -10.08 -16.84
C VAL A 99 -6.22 -11.08 -17.92
N ALA A 100 -7.50 -11.39 -18.04
CA ALA A 100 -8.01 -12.28 -19.07
C ALA A 100 -7.72 -11.74 -20.48
N GLU A 101 -7.85 -10.42 -20.66
CA GLU A 101 -7.60 -9.68 -21.91
C GLU A 101 -6.12 -9.29 -22.09
N MET A 102 -5.24 -9.68 -21.14
CA MET A 102 -3.84 -9.30 -21.15
C MET A 102 -3.11 -9.82 -22.37
N GLU A 103 -2.55 -8.90 -23.16
CA GLU A 103 -1.64 -9.16 -24.25
C GLU A 103 -0.33 -8.41 -24.03
N VAL A 104 0.72 -9.12 -23.61
CA VAL A 104 2.06 -8.55 -23.45
C VAL A 104 3.03 -9.29 -24.36
N PRO A 105 3.66 -8.61 -25.33
CA PRO A 105 4.68 -9.22 -26.17
C PRO A 105 5.82 -9.82 -25.34
N PRO A 106 6.37 -10.97 -25.73
CA PRO A 106 7.41 -11.64 -24.93
C PRO A 106 8.58 -10.73 -24.52
N HIS A 107 9.05 -9.86 -25.41
CA HIS A 107 10.16 -8.93 -25.14
C HIS A 107 9.81 -7.80 -24.16
N CYS A 108 8.51 -7.59 -23.85
CA CYS A 108 8.03 -6.64 -22.86
C CYS A 108 7.70 -7.30 -21.50
N ARG A 109 7.76 -8.62 -21.41
CA ARG A 109 7.47 -9.34 -20.17
C ARG A 109 8.64 -9.21 -19.23
N THR A 110 8.42 -8.45 -18.16
CA THR A 110 9.45 -8.11 -17.16
C THR A 110 9.08 -8.75 -15.83
N GLU A 111 9.98 -9.54 -15.29
CA GLU A 111 9.90 -10.01 -13.92
C GLU A 111 10.16 -8.85 -12.97
N PHE A 112 9.34 -8.71 -11.95
CA PHE A 112 9.45 -7.65 -10.97
C PHE A 112 10.27 -8.11 -9.76
N SER A 113 11.25 -7.31 -9.38
CA SER A 113 11.98 -7.46 -8.13
C SER A 113 12.15 -6.10 -7.46
N THR A 114 12.20 -6.08 -6.14
CA THR A 114 12.54 -4.89 -5.34
C THR A 114 14.01 -4.88 -4.93
N LYS A 115 14.76 -5.97 -5.21
CA LYS A 115 16.22 -6.00 -5.01
C LYS A 115 16.89 -5.17 -6.11
N GLU A 116 17.73 -4.22 -5.70
CA GLU A 116 18.34 -3.26 -6.61
C GLU A 116 19.08 -3.93 -7.77
N GLU A 117 19.96 -4.87 -7.49
CA GLU A 117 20.72 -5.57 -8.50
C GLU A 117 19.84 -6.28 -9.54
N GLU A 118 18.79 -6.97 -9.07
CA GLU A 118 17.84 -7.67 -9.93
C GLU A 118 16.97 -6.68 -10.71
N GLN A 119 16.57 -5.57 -10.10
CA GLN A 119 15.78 -4.53 -10.74
C GLN A 119 16.57 -3.85 -11.88
N LEU A 120 17.83 -3.54 -11.65
CA LEU A 120 18.71 -2.96 -12.68
C LEU A 120 18.99 -3.95 -13.81
N GLN A 121 19.22 -5.24 -13.50
CA GLN A 121 19.41 -6.29 -14.50
C GLN A 121 18.16 -6.51 -15.38
N ALA A 122 16.97 -6.55 -14.81
CA ALA A 122 15.72 -6.69 -15.55
C ALA A 122 15.51 -5.53 -16.55
N GLN A 123 16.00 -4.34 -16.23
CA GLN A 123 15.91 -3.14 -17.08
C GLN A 123 16.93 -3.13 -18.23
N MET A 124 18.05 -3.85 -18.12
CA MET A 124 19.05 -3.96 -19.19
C MET A 124 18.58 -4.81 -20.39
N GLN A 125 17.53 -5.61 -20.25
CA GLN A 125 17.07 -6.58 -21.27
C GLN A 125 15.99 -6.05 -22.22
N GLY A 126 15.92 -4.73 -22.47
CA GLY A 126 15.02 -4.15 -23.50
C GLY A 126 13.59 -3.83 -23.02
N SER A 127 13.29 -4.03 -21.74
CA SER A 127 11.99 -3.67 -21.14
C SER A 127 11.97 -2.26 -20.52
N SER A 128 13.06 -1.50 -20.66
CA SER A 128 13.21 -0.15 -20.09
C SER A 128 12.10 0.81 -20.51
N ASP A 129 11.77 0.84 -21.80
CA ASP A 129 10.71 1.71 -22.30
C ASP A 129 9.34 1.25 -21.83
N TYR A 130 9.12 -0.07 -21.70
CA TYR A 130 7.87 -0.60 -21.17
C TYR A 130 7.64 -0.14 -19.73
N PHE A 131 8.68 -0.09 -18.90
CA PHE A 131 8.61 0.43 -17.54
C PHE A 131 8.49 1.96 -17.50
N LEU A 132 9.42 2.70 -18.12
CA LEU A 132 9.46 4.17 -18.06
C LEU A 132 8.23 4.86 -18.65
N THR A 133 7.57 4.23 -19.63
CA THR A 133 6.37 4.76 -20.28
C THR A 133 5.08 4.15 -19.75
N SER A 134 5.08 3.60 -18.53
CA SER A 134 3.90 2.99 -17.90
C SER A 134 3.04 3.97 -17.10
N GLY A 135 3.49 5.20 -16.91
CA GLY A 135 2.82 6.18 -16.04
C GLY A 135 1.42 6.60 -16.52
N ASP A 136 1.16 6.52 -17.83
CA ASP A 136 -0.12 6.85 -18.47
C ASP A 136 -0.84 5.62 -19.05
N LYS A 137 -0.44 4.39 -18.66
CA LYS A 137 -0.92 3.13 -19.23
C LYS A 137 -1.21 2.08 -18.15
N ILE A 138 -1.96 1.06 -18.55
CA ILE A 138 -2.14 -0.17 -17.77
C ILE A 138 -1.13 -1.17 -18.30
N ARG A 139 -0.11 -1.51 -17.49
CA ARG A 139 0.97 -2.44 -17.84
C ARG A 139 1.16 -3.52 -16.78
N PHE A 140 1.68 -4.66 -17.21
CA PHE A 140 1.77 -5.89 -16.44
C PHE A 140 3.22 -6.21 -16.11
N PHE A 141 3.47 -6.58 -14.85
CA PHE A 141 4.76 -7.00 -14.34
C PHE A 141 4.59 -8.36 -13.67
N PHE A 142 5.53 -9.26 -13.87
CA PHE A 142 5.38 -10.67 -13.54
C PHE A 142 6.19 -11.06 -12.30
N GLU A 143 5.79 -12.13 -11.62
CA GLU A 143 6.56 -12.71 -10.52
C GLU A 143 7.87 -13.30 -11.04
N LYS A 144 8.84 -13.40 -10.15
CA LYS A 144 10.16 -13.97 -10.49
C LYS A 144 10.06 -15.47 -10.75
N GLY A 145 10.76 -15.95 -11.80
CA GLY A 145 10.84 -17.36 -12.14
C GLY A 145 9.59 -17.94 -12.80
N VAL A 146 8.69 -17.09 -13.32
CA VAL A 146 7.48 -17.52 -14.04
C VAL A 146 7.63 -17.48 -15.56
N LEU A 147 8.76 -17.00 -16.06
CA LEU A 147 9.09 -16.91 -17.48
C LEU A 147 10.31 -17.78 -17.82
N ASP A 148 10.31 -18.39 -19.01
CA ASP A 148 11.50 -19.02 -19.58
C ASP A 148 12.43 -17.98 -20.25
N GLU A 149 13.59 -18.40 -20.72
CA GLU A 149 14.58 -17.53 -21.41
C GLU A 149 14.02 -16.85 -22.68
N ARG A 150 12.93 -17.36 -23.25
CA ARG A 150 12.26 -16.80 -24.42
C ARG A 150 11.09 -15.90 -24.05
N GLY A 151 10.82 -15.73 -22.74
CA GLY A 151 9.71 -14.97 -22.21
C GLY A 151 8.36 -15.69 -22.28
N ASN A 152 8.32 -17.02 -22.45
CA ASN A 152 7.09 -17.80 -22.37
C ASN A 152 6.73 -18.08 -20.92
N PHE A 153 5.44 -18.13 -20.62
CA PHE A 153 4.97 -18.46 -19.28
C PHE A 153 5.20 -19.94 -18.94
N LEU A 154 5.82 -20.19 -17.80
CA LEU A 154 6.03 -21.51 -17.20
C LEU A 154 4.82 -21.97 -16.38
N ILE A 155 3.96 -21.05 -15.97
CA ILE A 155 2.72 -21.27 -15.24
C ILE A 155 1.57 -20.52 -15.93
N PRO A 156 0.29 -20.76 -15.58
CA PRO A 156 -0.83 -20.00 -16.15
C PRO A 156 -0.62 -18.50 -16.01
N LYS A 157 -0.89 -17.73 -17.08
CA LYS A 157 -0.64 -16.27 -17.13
C LYS A 157 -1.34 -15.52 -16.00
N GLU A 158 -2.51 -15.98 -15.57
CA GLU A 158 -3.30 -15.39 -14.50
C GLU A 158 -2.62 -15.51 -13.13
N LYS A 159 -1.77 -16.52 -12.96
CA LYS A 159 -1.00 -16.77 -11.75
C LYS A 159 0.42 -16.19 -11.80
N SER A 160 0.85 -15.70 -12.95
CA SER A 160 2.20 -15.18 -13.16
C SER A 160 2.33 -13.68 -12.86
N VAL A 161 1.20 -12.96 -12.77
CA VAL A 161 1.22 -11.50 -12.58
C VAL A 161 1.55 -11.15 -11.14
N SER A 162 2.56 -10.31 -10.94
CA SER A 162 2.95 -9.71 -9.66
C SER A 162 2.18 -8.43 -9.40
N LYS A 163 2.22 -7.50 -10.38
CA LYS A 163 1.48 -6.22 -10.28
C LYS A 163 1.05 -5.71 -11.64
N ILE A 164 0.02 -4.88 -11.64
CA ILE A 164 -0.45 -4.10 -12.78
C ILE A 164 -0.36 -2.62 -12.40
N GLY A 165 0.30 -1.81 -13.19
CA GLY A 165 0.49 -0.36 -12.97
C GLY A 165 0.63 0.40 -14.28
N HIS A 166 0.61 1.72 -14.30
CA HIS A 166 0.59 2.60 -13.13
C HIS A 166 -0.57 3.62 -13.25
N ALA A 167 -1.49 3.43 -14.21
CA ALA A 167 -2.58 4.38 -14.50
C ALA A 167 -3.99 3.77 -14.34
N LEU A 168 -4.20 2.72 -13.54
CA LEU A 168 -5.53 2.14 -13.28
C LEU A 168 -6.53 3.22 -12.82
N HIS A 169 -6.11 4.12 -11.92
CA HIS A 169 -6.91 5.23 -11.38
C HIS A 169 -7.44 6.21 -12.45
N ALA A 170 -6.85 6.22 -13.62
CA ALA A 170 -7.22 7.14 -14.72
C ALA A 170 -7.82 6.41 -15.91
N CYS A 171 -7.26 5.23 -16.27
CA CYS A 171 -7.59 4.50 -17.49
C CYS A 171 -8.69 3.44 -17.31
N ASP A 172 -9.02 3.05 -16.09
CA ASP A 172 -10.09 2.08 -15.81
C ASP A 172 -11.23 2.70 -15.01
N PRO A 173 -12.50 2.56 -15.43
CA PRO A 173 -13.62 3.23 -14.80
C PRO A 173 -13.88 2.77 -13.36
N VAL A 174 -13.65 1.49 -13.03
CA VAL A 174 -13.86 0.95 -11.66
C VAL A 174 -12.82 1.52 -10.71
N PHE A 175 -11.54 1.44 -11.08
CA PHE A 175 -10.47 1.97 -10.25
C PHE A 175 -10.51 3.50 -10.14
N LYS A 176 -10.92 4.18 -11.20
CA LYS A 176 -11.15 5.64 -11.19
C LYS A 176 -12.25 6.01 -10.21
N GLN A 177 -13.39 5.32 -10.22
CA GLN A 177 -14.51 5.57 -9.32
C GLN A 177 -14.08 5.37 -7.85
N ILE A 178 -13.32 4.32 -7.54
CA ILE A 178 -12.81 4.04 -6.18
C ILE A 178 -11.84 5.13 -5.74
N THR A 179 -10.84 5.44 -6.56
CA THR A 179 -9.79 6.43 -6.25
C THR A 179 -10.38 7.81 -5.98
N HIS A 180 -11.37 8.24 -6.79
CA HIS A 180 -12.02 9.56 -6.67
C HIS A 180 -13.36 9.51 -5.90
N SER A 181 -13.61 8.44 -5.11
CA SER A 181 -14.83 8.35 -4.31
C SER A 181 -14.91 9.46 -3.25
N SER A 182 -16.13 9.87 -2.90
CA SER A 182 -16.35 10.95 -1.92
C SER A 182 -15.65 10.71 -0.59
N LYS A 183 -15.59 9.46 -0.11
CA LYS A 183 -14.90 9.09 1.12
C LYS A 183 -13.37 9.25 1.04
N VAL A 184 -12.76 8.96 -0.11
CA VAL A 184 -11.33 9.19 -0.34
C VAL A 184 -11.04 10.69 -0.40
N GLN A 185 -11.86 11.46 -1.13
CA GLN A 185 -11.72 12.92 -1.18
C GLN A 185 -11.90 13.55 0.20
N GLU A 186 -12.87 13.08 0.98
CA GLU A 186 -13.09 13.59 2.34
C GLU A 186 -11.90 13.27 3.27
N LEU A 187 -11.33 12.06 3.15
CA LEU A 187 -10.11 11.70 3.87
C LEU A 187 -8.96 12.64 3.50
N GLY A 188 -8.76 12.94 2.21
CA GLY A 188 -7.77 13.92 1.76
C GLY A 188 -7.95 15.29 2.40
N ARG A 189 -9.21 15.79 2.48
CA ARG A 189 -9.51 17.07 3.17
C ARG A 189 -9.21 17.02 4.67
N LYS A 190 -9.49 15.89 5.33
CA LYS A 190 -9.18 15.70 6.76
C LYS A 190 -7.67 15.66 7.02
N LEU A 191 -6.89 15.14 6.07
CA LEU A 191 -5.42 15.17 6.10
C LEU A 191 -4.84 16.55 5.79
N GLY A 192 -5.68 17.54 5.44
CA GLY A 192 -5.26 18.89 5.12
C GLY A 192 -4.73 19.08 3.71
N LEU A 193 -4.99 18.14 2.79
CA LEU A 193 -4.59 18.29 1.38
C LEU A 193 -5.46 19.36 0.71
N GLU A 194 -4.83 20.30 0.02
CA GLU A 194 -5.51 21.42 -0.64
C GLU A 194 -5.63 21.24 -2.15
N LYS A 195 -4.58 20.73 -2.80
CA LYS A 195 -4.52 20.46 -4.26
C LYS A 195 -3.94 19.08 -4.54
N PRO A 196 -4.53 18.01 -3.98
CA PRO A 196 -3.98 16.67 -4.17
C PRO A 196 -4.18 16.20 -5.62
N VAL A 197 -3.14 15.57 -6.18
CA VAL A 197 -3.17 14.90 -7.48
C VAL A 197 -2.74 13.45 -7.32
N VAL A 198 -3.34 12.56 -8.12
CA VAL A 198 -2.98 11.13 -8.11
C VAL A 198 -1.84 10.90 -9.08
N VAL A 199 -0.71 10.45 -8.59
CA VAL A 199 0.53 10.32 -9.39
C VAL A 199 0.70 8.93 -10.00
N GLN A 200 0.23 7.88 -9.30
CA GLN A 200 0.23 6.51 -9.80
C GLN A 200 -0.76 5.63 -9.05
N SER A 201 -1.04 4.46 -9.63
CA SER A 201 -1.77 3.40 -8.95
C SER A 201 -1.27 2.03 -9.39
N MET A 202 -1.36 1.04 -8.49
CA MET A 202 -0.96 -0.33 -8.75
C MET A 202 -1.98 -1.30 -8.16
N TYR A 203 -2.22 -2.40 -8.88
CA TYR A 203 -2.86 -3.58 -8.32
C TYR A 203 -1.78 -4.64 -8.08
N ILE A 204 -1.68 -5.15 -6.85
CA ILE A 204 -0.65 -6.11 -6.44
C ILE A 204 -1.34 -7.43 -6.09
N PHE A 205 -0.90 -8.54 -6.70
CA PHE A 205 -1.52 -9.85 -6.55
C PHE A 205 -0.97 -10.65 -5.38
N LYS A 206 0.33 -10.59 -5.15
CA LYS A 206 1.06 -11.40 -4.16
C LYS A 206 0.57 -12.84 -4.13
N GLN A 207 0.87 -13.54 -5.22
CA GLN A 207 0.36 -14.89 -5.51
C GLN A 207 0.75 -15.90 -4.42
N PRO A 208 -0.11 -16.94 -4.16
CA PRO A 208 0.19 -17.98 -3.20
C PRO A 208 1.52 -18.68 -3.47
N GLY A 209 2.38 -18.77 -2.47
CA GLY A 209 3.64 -19.49 -2.50
C GLY A 209 4.76 -18.91 -3.38
N ILE A 210 4.44 -17.96 -4.27
CA ILE A 210 5.43 -17.34 -5.19
C ILE A 210 5.47 -15.81 -5.09
N GLY A 211 4.48 -15.18 -4.43
CA GLY A 211 4.44 -13.73 -4.28
C GLY A 211 5.71 -13.19 -3.62
N GLY A 212 6.50 -12.42 -4.39
CA GLY A 212 7.81 -11.94 -4.01
C GLY A 212 7.81 -11.02 -2.79
N GLU A 213 8.93 -10.92 -2.10
CA GLU A 213 9.12 -9.92 -1.05
C GLU A 213 9.15 -8.50 -1.64
N VAL A 214 8.77 -7.53 -0.82
CA VAL A 214 9.04 -6.11 -1.05
C VAL A 214 10.03 -5.69 0.03
N THR A 215 11.27 -5.43 -0.38
CA THR A 215 12.37 -5.06 0.53
C THR A 215 12.06 -3.75 1.27
N PRO A 216 12.69 -3.49 2.43
CA PRO A 216 12.51 -2.24 3.15
C PRO A 216 12.76 -1.02 2.26
N HIS A 217 11.81 -0.09 2.23
CA HIS A 217 11.91 1.13 1.41
C HIS A 217 11.04 2.25 1.95
N GLN A 218 11.22 3.41 1.38
CA GLN A 218 10.38 4.60 1.53
C GLN A 218 9.83 4.93 0.14
N ASP A 219 8.53 5.22 0.01
CA ASP A 219 7.92 5.55 -1.29
C ASP A 219 8.56 6.79 -1.93
N ALA A 220 8.99 7.76 -1.10
CA ALA A 220 9.66 8.99 -1.53
C ALA A 220 11.01 8.74 -2.23
N THR A 221 11.62 7.55 -2.06
CA THR A 221 12.77 7.09 -2.85
C THR A 221 12.44 7.06 -4.35
N PHE A 222 11.22 6.69 -4.70
CA PHE A 222 10.73 6.51 -6.06
C PHE A 222 9.87 7.68 -6.55
N LEU A 223 9.25 8.41 -5.62
CA LEU A 223 8.24 9.45 -5.85
C LEU A 223 8.65 10.74 -5.12
N HIS A 224 9.76 11.32 -5.58
CA HIS A 224 10.38 12.46 -4.90
C HIS A 224 9.65 13.77 -5.21
N THR A 225 9.44 14.57 -4.17
CA THR A 225 8.86 15.92 -4.25
C THR A 225 9.75 16.95 -3.58
N GLU A 226 9.60 18.20 -3.98
CA GLU A 226 10.28 19.36 -3.38
C GLU A 226 9.22 20.37 -2.92
N PRO A 227 9.03 20.55 -1.59
CA PRO A 227 9.73 19.87 -0.50
C PRO A 227 9.31 18.39 -0.36
N LEU A 228 10.10 17.62 0.40
CA LEU A 228 9.75 16.26 0.85
C LEU A 228 8.48 16.27 1.73
N GLY A 229 7.93 15.07 2.00
CA GLY A 229 6.76 14.89 2.89
C GLY A 229 5.43 15.22 2.22
N ARG A 230 5.38 15.26 0.89
CA ARG A 230 4.18 15.64 0.13
C ARG A 230 3.52 14.49 -0.61
N VAL A 231 3.99 13.26 -0.41
CA VAL A 231 3.40 12.05 -1.01
C VAL A 231 2.77 11.19 0.06
N LEU A 232 1.58 10.69 -0.22
CA LEU A 232 0.82 9.75 0.61
C LEU A 232 0.42 8.54 -0.19
N GLY A 233 0.67 7.34 0.34
CA GLY A 233 0.18 6.08 -0.17
C GLY A 233 -1.19 5.73 0.43
N PHE A 234 -2.11 5.26 -0.42
CA PHE A 234 -3.41 4.70 -0.05
C PHE A 234 -3.38 3.22 -0.40
N TRP A 235 -3.23 2.35 0.58
CA TRP A 235 -3.09 0.92 0.41
C TRP A 235 -4.35 0.20 0.88
N ILE A 236 -5.13 -0.37 -0.04
CA ILE A 236 -6.47 -0.93 0.18
C ILE A 236 -6.37 -2.45 0.14
N ALA A 237 -6.67 -3.11 1.24
CA ALA A 237 -6.73 -4.57 1.32
C ALA A 237 -8.00 -5.08 0.61
N LEU A 238 -7.84 -5.80 -0.49
CA LEU A 238 -8.94 -6.43 -1.23
C LEU A 238 -9.21 -7.86 -0.76
N GLU A 239 -8.30 -8.41 0.01
CA GLU A 239 -8.34 -9.67 0.75
C GLU A 239 -7.71 -9.44 2.11
N ASP A 240 -7.92 -10.35 3.05
CA ASP A 240 -7.25 -10.27 4.35
C ASP A 240 -5.73 -10.37 4.17
N ALA A 241 -5.01 -9.42 4.74
CA ALA A 241 -3.56 -9.41 4.76
C ALA A 241 -3.07 -9.88 6.13
N THR A 242 -2.38 -11.00 6.16
CA THR A 242 -1.81 -11.63 7.35
C THR A 242 -0.29 -11.66 7.27
N GLN A 243 0.40 -12.03 8.35
CA GLN A 243 1.84 -12.19 8.31
C GLN A 243 2.27 -13.29 7.32
N GLU A 244 1.49 -14.36 7.22
CA GLU A 244 1.80 -15.52 6.38
C GLU A 244 1.66 -15.21 4.89
N ASN A 245 0.70 -14.34 4.50
CA ASN A 245 0.47 -13.98 3.09
C ASN A 245 1.11 -12.63 2.71
N GLY A 246 1.88 -12.00 3.62
CA GLY A 246 2.68 -10.81 3.35
C GLY A 246 1.94 -9.50 3.61
N CYS A 247 1.41 -9.29 4.82
CA CYS A 247 0.98 -7.97 5.27
C CYS A 247 2.14 -6.97 5.24
N LEU A 248 1.85 -5.69 5.38
CA LEU A 248 2.89 -4.67 5.53
C LEU A 248 3.51 -4.70 6.92
N TRP A 249 4.78 -4.30 6.98
CA TRP A 249 5.55 -4.09 8.19
C TRP A 249 6.11 -2.67 8.15
N PHE A 250 6.10 -1.96 9.27
CA PHE A 250 6.52 -0.57 9.35
C PHE A 250 7.53 -0.36 10.48
N ILE A 251 8.43 0.63 10.31
CA ILE A 251 9.19 1.23 11.40
C ILE A 251 8.46 2.52 11.81
N PRO A 252 7.71 2.54 12.94
CA PRO A 252 6.98 3.72 13.38
C PRO A 252 7.91 4.93 13.58
N GLY A 253 7.48 6.11 13.12
CA GLY A 253 8.21 7.36 13.28
C GLY A 253 9.40 7.56 12.33
N SER A 254 9.74 6.55 11.50
CA SER A 254 10.89 6.61 10.60
C SER A 254 10.78 7.70 9.51
N HIS A 255 9.57 8.16 9.21
CA HIS A 255 9.33 9.24 8.25
C HIS A 255 9.93 10.58 8.66
N THR A 256 10.29 10.77 9.92
CA THR A 256 10.91 12.01 10.43
C THR A 256 12.40 12.12 10.10
N SER A 257 13.02 11.05 9.59
CA SER A 257 14.45 11.01 9.30
C SER A 257 14.80 11.42 7.85
N GLY A 258 13.80 11.74 7.03
CA GLY A 258 13.97 12.01 5.59
C GLY A 258 14.35 10.76 4.80
N ILE A 259 14.90 10.96 3.60
CA ILE A 259 15.37 9.89 2.72
C ILE A 259 16.87 10.00 2.48
N THR A 260 17.54 8.84 2.32
CA THR A 260 18.98 8.78 2.05
C THR A 260 19.29 8.36 0.61
N ARG A 261 18.27 7.95 -0.15
CA ARG A 261 18.42 7.35 -1.46
C ARG A 261 17.26 7.74 -2.37
N ARG A 262 17.55 7.90 -3.67
CA ARG A 262 16.55 8.19 -4.71
C ARG A 262 16.76 7.30 -5.91
N MET A 263 15.66 6.82 -6.51
CA MET A 263 15.67 6.23 -7.84
C MET A 263 15.38 7.33 -8.87
N VAL A 264 16.31 7.59 -9.74
CA VAL A 264 16.23 8.63 -10.76
C VAL A 264 16.32 8.04 -12.16
N ARG A 265 15.85 8.76 -13.17
CA ARG A 265 16.08 8.41 -14.57
C ARG A 265 17.57 8.48 -14.88
N ALA A 266 18.10 7.43 -15.47
CA ALA A 266 19.48 7.42 -15.89
C ALA A 266 19.70 8.40 -17.09
N PRO A 267 20.91 8.95 -17.24
CA PRO A 267 21.24 9.78 -18.39
C PRO A 267 21.05 9.04 -19.72
N SER A 268 20.78 9.81 -20.79
CA SER A 268 20.65 9.24 -22.13
C SER A 268 21.92 8.52 -22.54
N GLY A 269 21.79 7.26 -22.99
CA GLY A 269 22.91 6.41 -23.37
C GLY A 269 23.49 5.54 -22.25
N ALA A 270 22.94 5.60 -21.04
CA ALA A 270 23.30 4.67 -19.98
C ALA A 270 22.81 3.25 -20.29
N SER A 271 23.43 2.26 -19.66
CA SER A 271 23.06 0.83 -19.81
C SER A 271 21.73 0.47 -19.15
N THR A 272 21.28 1.29 -18.20
CA THR A 272 20.02 1.13 -17.45
C THR A 272 19.12 2.34 -17.69
N CYS A 273 17.82 2.20 -17.50
CA CYS A 273 16.87 3.33 -17.66
C CYS A 273 16.71 4.16 -16.38
N VAL A 274 17.09 3.59 -15.24
CA VAL A 274 17.14 4.28 -13.94
C VAL A 274 18.43 3.93 -13.21
N GLU A 275 18.77 4.77 -12.23
CA GLU A 275 19.87 4.54 -11.31
C GLU A 275 19.46 4.95 -9.88
N PHE A 276 20.19 4.42 -8.89
CA PHE A 276 20.01 4.85 -7.51
C PHE A 276 21.11 5.83 -7.11
N VAL A 277 20.69 6.98 -6.59
CA VAL A 277 21.57 8.04 -6.09
C VAL A 277 21.42 8.08 -4.57
N GLY A 278 22.56 8.16 -3.86
CA GLY A 278 22.62 8.08 -2.41
C GLY A 278 23.00 6.69 -1.91
N SER A 279 22.82 6.45 -0.62
CA SER A 279 23.18 5.17 0.02
C SER A 279 21.97 4.41 0.45
N GLU A 280 21.99 3.07 0.28
CA GLU A 280 20.98 2.20 0.83
C GLU A 280 21.12 2.16 2.35
N PRO A 281 20.07 2.55 3.10
CA PRO A 281 20.12 2.50 4.55
C PRO A 281 20.00 1.05 5.03
N GLY A 282 20.82 0.68 6.01
CA GLY A 282 20.60 -0.54 6.77
C GLY A 282 19.50 -0.33 7.81
N TYR A 283 18.50 -1.20 7.79
CA TYR A 283 17.41 -1.17 8.78
C TYR A 283 17.54 -2.34 9.76
N ASP A 284 17.32 -2.07 11.05
CA ASP A 284 17.23 -3.11 12.07
C ASP A 284 15.87 -3.81 11.99
N ASP A 285 15.87 -5.09 11.62
CA ASP A 285 14.64 -5.89 11.49
C ASP A 285 13.82 -5.95 12.77
N SER A 286 14.42 -5.76 13.93
CA SER A 286 13.72 -5.75 15.23
C SER A 286 12.80 -4.54 15.42
N GLN A 287 12.97 -3.48 14.62
CA GLN A 287 12.17 -2.26 14.69
C GLN A 287 10.88 -2.35 13.87
N PHE A 288 10.78 -3.32 12.96
CA PHE A 288 9.57 -3.50 12.17
C PHE A 288 8.44 -4.13 12.99
N ILE A 289 7.26 -3.52 12.89
CA ILE A 289 6.03 -4.08 13.44
C ILE A 289 5.12 -4.55 12.30
N PRO A 290 4.53 -5.76 12.38
CA PRO A 290 3.58 -6.25 11.39
C PRO A 290 2.25 -5.53 11.53
N LEU A 291 1.59 -5.31 10.39
CA LEU A 291 0.30 -4.64 10.32
C LEU A 291 -0.72 -5.49 9.54
N PRO A 292 -1.23 -6.57 10.13
CA PRO A 292 -2.31 -7.34 9.51
C PRO A 292 -3.57 -6.48 9.42
N ILE A 293 -4.34 -6.66 8.35
CA ILE A 293 -5.56 -5.89 8.11
C ILE A 293 -6.57 -6.73 7.34
N SER A 294 -7.86 -6.60 7.68
CA SER A 294 -8.93 -7.32 7.01
C SER A 294 -9.32 -6.65 5.69
N LYS A 295 -9.93 -7.44 4.80
CA LYS A 295 -10.53 -6.98 3.54
C LYS A 295 -11.39 -5.73 3.75
N GLY A 296 -11.20 -4.73 2.91
CA GLY A 296 -11.85 -3.44 2.99
C GLY A 296 -11.16 -2.43 3.89
N GLY A 297 -10.12 -2.83 4.61
CA GLY A 297 -9.29 -1.89 5.36
C GLY A 297 -8.39 -1.05 4.44
N LEU A 298 -8.07 0.14 4.88
CA LEU A 298 -7.16 1.09 4.24
C LEU A 298 -5.99 1.39 5.18
N ILE A 299 -4.77 1.29 4.67
CA ILE A 299 -3.57 1.82 5.32
C ILE A 299 -3.16 3.09 4.59
N LEU A 300 -3.10 4.20 5.32
CA LEU A 300 -2.44 5.42 4.85
C LEU A 300 -0.96 5.33 5.17
N ILE A 301 -0.12 5.70 4.20
CA ILE A 301 1.33 5.57 4.26
C ILE A 301 1.95 6.93 3.96
N HIS A 302 2.72 7.50 4.89
CA HIS A 302 3.55 8.67 4.62
C HIS A 302 4.67 8.29 3.66
N GLY A 303 4.94 9.08 2.61
CA GLY A 303 5.92 8.74 1.60
C GLY A 303 7.34 8.45 2.12
N GLU A 304 7.67 8.94 3.31
CA GLU A 304 8.97 8.76 3.94
C GLU A 304 8.98 7.70 5.05
N VAL A 305 7.85 7.03 5.37
CA VAL A 305 7.86 5.95 6.36
C VAL A 305 8.47 4.68 5.77
N VAL A 306 9.39 4.07 6.52
CA VAL A 306 10.02 2.82 6.11
C VAL A 306 9.05 1.67 6.28
N HIS A 307 8.84 0.92 5.20
CA HIS A 307 7.97 -0.25 5.23
C HIS A 307 8.47 -1.35 4.29
N LYS A 308 8.00 -2.56 4.55
CA LYS A 308 8.31 -3.77 3.77
C LYS A 308 7.11 -4.72 3.75
N SER A 309 7.21 -5.78 2.94
CA SER A 309 6.24 -6.87 2.92
C SER A 309 6.98 -8.18 2.64
N ASP A 310 6.83 -9.16 3.50
CA ASP A 310 7.49 -10.47 3.35
C ASP A 310 6.93 -11.29 2.19
N LEU A 311 7.61 -12.38 1.83
CA LEU A 311 7.15 -13.38 0.88
C LEU A 311 5.78 -13.93 1.29
N ASN A 312 4.93 -14.21 0.30
CA ASN A 312 3.71 -14.97 0.55
C ASN A 312 4.06 -16.48 0.65
N ARG A 313 3.99 -17.03 1.85
CA ARG A 313 4.26 -18.44 2.14
C ARG A 313 2.98 -19.25 2.35
N SER A 314 1.82 -18.60 2.22
CA SER A 314 0.51 -19.20 2.42
C SER A 314 -0.08 -19.78 1.13
N GLU A 315 -1.19 -20.49 1.26
CA GLU A 315 -2.01 -20.97 0.14
C GLU A 315 -3.01 -19.92 -0.36
N PHE A 316 -3.05 -18.74 0.28
CA PHE A 316 -3.98 -17.65 -0.04
C PHE A 316 -3.24 -16.51 -0.70
N SER A 317 -3.85 -15.89 -1.71
CA SER A 317 -3.35 -14.64 -2.30
C SER A 317 -3.52 -13.46 -1.32
N ARG A 318 -2.86 -12.36 -1.64
CA ARG A 318 -3.04 -11.09 -0.93
C ARG A 318 -3.19 -9.98 -1.96
N HIS A 319 -4.42 -9.79 -2.44
CA HIS A 319 -4.75 -8.77 -3.42
C HIS A 319 -4.91 -7.39 -2.77
N VAL A 320 -4.32 -6.39 -3.41
CA VAL A 320 -4.30 -5.00 -2.95
C VAL A 320 -4.45 -4.06 -4.14
N PHE A 321 -5.23 -3.00 -3.95
CA PHE A 321 -5.16 -1.82 -4.80
C PHE A 321 -4.49 -0.69 -4.02
N THR A 322 -3.43 -0.12 -4.58
CA THR A 322 -2.74 1.03 -3.97
C THR A 322 -2.62 2.17 -4.98
N PHE A 323 -2.70 3.40 -4.48
CA PHE A 323 -2.44 4.59 -5.27
C PHE A 323 -1.73 5.64 -4.42
N HIS A 324 -0.96 6.50 -5.09
CA HIS A 324 -0.21 7.56 -4.43
C HIS A 324 -0.74 8.92 -4.83
N VAL A 325 -0.86 9.78 -3.82
CA VAL A 325 -1.32 11.15 -3.95
C VAL A 325 -0.19 12.09 -3.56
N MET A 326 0.04 13.11 -4.38
CA MET A 326 0.93 14.22 -4.07
C MET A 326 0.10 15.46 -3.73
N GLU A 327 0.42 16.18 -2.66
CA GLU A 327 -0.05 17.54 -2.46
C GLU A 327 0.69 18.47 -3.44
N ALA A 328 -0.02 19.01 -4.42
CA ALA A 328 0.58 19.87 -5.46
C ALA A 328 0.62 21.35 -5.09
N LYS A 329 0.03 21.76 -3.95
CA LYS A 329 0.14 23.12 -3.47
C LYS A 329 1.58 23.38 -2.97
N ASP A 330 2.24 24.36 -3.52
CA ASP A 330 3.61 24.76 -3.16
C ASP A 330 4.62 23.60 -3.20
N THR A 331 4.41 22.67 -4.16
CA THR A 331 5.20 21.44 -4.29
C THR A 331 5.52 21.18 -5.76
N SER A 332 6.76 20.80 -6.02
CA SER A 332 7.23 20.40 -7.34
C SER A 332 7.46 18.89 -7.39
N TRP A 333 6.98 18.24 -8.44
CA TRP A 333 7.34 16.88 -8.78
C TRP A 333 8.73 16.87 -9.42
N SER A 334 9.64 16.04 -8.89
CA SER A 334 11.00 16.02 -9.40
C SER A 334 11.05 15.56 -10.86
N LYS A 335 11.76 16.31 -11.69
CA LYS A 335 11.99 15.96 -13.11
C LYS A 335 12.87 14.72 -13.29
N GLU A 336 13.58 14.32 -12.24
CA GLU A 336 14.43 13.13 -12.22
C GLU A 336 13.65 11.86 -11.84
N ASN A 337 12.42 11.97 -11.34
CA ASN A 337 11.62 10.80 -11.03
C ASN A 337 11.47 9.91 -12.28
N TRP A 338 11.53 8.61 -12.08
CA TRP A 338 11.31 7.63 -13.13
C TRP A 338 9.94 7.81 -13.81
N LEU A 339 8.90 8.06 -13.01
CA LEU A 339 7.54 8.32 -13.45
C LEU A 339 7.37 9.82 -13.70
N GLN A 340 6.88 10.16 -14.88
CA GLN A 340 6.55 11.54 -15.25
C GLN A 340 5.11 11.59 -15.78
N PRO A 341 4.38 12.70 -15.54
CA PRO A 341 3.11 12.94 -16.23
C PRO A 341 3.37 13.11 -17.73
N THR A 342 2.38 12.76 -18.55
CA THR A 342 2.41 12.98 -20.01
C THR A 342 1.41 14.06 -20.42
N PRO A 343 1.52 14.64 -21.61
CA PRO A 343 0.51 15.57 -22.12
C PRO A 343 -0.89 14.91 -22.22
N GLU A 344 -0.94 13.60 -22.53
CA GLU A 344 -2.17 12.82 -22.65
C GLU A 344 -2.78 12.50 -21.31
N LEU A 345 -1.94 12.33 -20.26
CA LEU A 345 -2.37 12.08 -18.90
C LEU A 345 -1.52 12.89 -17.90
N PRO A 346 -1.83 14.19 -17.73
CA PRO A 346 -1.33 14.93 -16.56
C PRO A 346 -1.88 14.28 -15.29
N PHE A 347 -1.17 14.42 -14.18
CA PHE A 347 -1.64 13.86 -12.91
C PHE A 347 -3.04 14.39 -12.58
N PRO A 348 -4.09 13.52 -12.53
CA PRO A 348 -5.45 13.97 -12.32
C PRO A 348 -5.65 14.46 -10.88
N SER A 349 -6.46 15.51 -10.73
CA SER A 349 -6.87 15.99 -9.41
C SER A 349 -7.63 14.91 -8.67
N LEU A 350 -7.32 14.72 -7.38
CA LEU A 350 -8.11 13.86 -6.50
C LEU A 350 -9.50 14.45 -6.26
N TYR A 351 -9.60 15.77 -6.19
CA TYR A 351 -10.87 16.48 -6.01
C TYR A 351 -11.53 16.73 -7.36
N THR A 352 -12.70 16.12 -7.55
CA THR A 352 -13.52 16.22 -8.76
C THR A 352 -14.85 16.92 -8.46
#